data_2d8e0dea6623007e22181bb138029c2b
#
_entry.id   2d8e0dea6623007e22181bb138029c2b
#
_cell.length_a   1.000
_cell.length_b   1.000
_cell.length_c   1.000
_cell.angle_alpha   90.00
_cell.angle_beta   90.00
_cell.angle_gamma   90.00
#
_symmetry.space_group_name_H-M   'P 1'
#
loop_
_entity.id
_entity.type
_entity.pdbx_description
1 polymer ?
#
loop_
_entity_poly.entity_id
_entity_poly.type
_entity_poly.pdbx_seq_one_letter_code
_entity_poly.pdbx_strand_id
1 'polypeptide(L)'
;MTADVNLRGMADDKKIGVSRRELLKRAGLAGAALTVPVSARPAEAPHKGVPYQKAEAPHEGVPYEQAVRREPLENLTAAESDLLEAICARIVPTDANGPGAREARAAHYIDRALGGALKESREAYRAGFAAFDRYCRSSRGSAFTELSARDQDSVLIDVETGAATGFVGSSGTFFNMVRTHTLQGTFGDPYYGGNANFVGWGLLGYPGIRLNVTVEDQRLGAKLTPTRKSAYDAEMFTKAQARAEDTEKNGEHGGRRGH
;
A
#
# COMPACT_ATOMS: atom_id res chain seq x y z
N MET A 1 23.93 37.41 52.50
CA MET A 1 22.57 37.23 52.02
C MET A 1 22.67 36.68 50.61
N THR A 2 22.69 35.40 50.50
CA THR A 2 22.83 34.58 49.28
C THR A 2 21.45 34.10 48.87
N ALA A 3 21.00 34.45 47.66
CA ALA A 3 19.76 33.99 47.10
C ALA A 3 20.04 32.79 46.17
N ASP A 4 19.64 31.61 46.59
CA ASP A 4 19.59 30.39 45.79
C ASP A 4 18.50 30.51 44.76
N VAL A 5 18.87 30.43 43.49
CA VAL A 5 17.93 30.29 42.36
C VAL A 5 17.93 28.83 41.93
N ASN A 6 16.87 28.17 42.31
CA ASN A 6 16.59 26.73 42.00
C ASN A 6 16.04 26.61 40.57
N LEU A 7 16.89 26.24 39.62
CA LEU A 7 16.52 25.91 38.23
C LEU A 7 16.25 24.41 38.12
N ARG A 8 15.02 23.98 38.48
CA ARG A 8 14.44 22.71 38.03
C ARG A 8 13.53 22.99 36.81
N GLY A 9 14.12 23.04 35.63
CA GLY A 9 13.40 22.96 34.38
C GLY A 9 13.22 21.47 33.99
N MET A 10 12.03 20.94 34.18
CA MET A 10 11.59 19.64 33.65
C MET A 10 11.59 19.72 32.13
N ALA A 11 12.47 18.96 31.49
CA ALA A 11 12.35 18.65 30.07
C ALA A 11 11.19 17.68 29.90
N ASP A 12 10.07 18.21 29.43
CA ASP A 12 8.89 17.44 29.01
C ASP A 12 9.21 16.81 27.64
N ASP A 13 9.59 15.54 27.67
CA ASP A 13 9.93 14.75 26.50
C ASP A 13 8.63 14.37 25.80
N LYS A 14 8.05 15.33 25.06
CA LYS A 14 6.85 15.16 24.26
C LYS A 14 7.17 14.18 23.12
N LYS A 15 6.78 12.92 23.30
CA LYS A 15 6.78 11.91 22.25
C LYS A 15 5.95 12.40 21.06
N ILE A 16 6.62 12.94 20.04
CA ILE A 16 6.02 13.30 18.76
C ILE A 16 5.97 12.01 17.92
N GLY A 17 5.11 11.07 18.34
CA GLY A 17 4.72 9.94 17.52
C GLY A 17 3.37 10.28 16.88
N VAL A 18 3.33 10.45 15.58
CA VAL A 18 2.06 10.59 14.86
C VAL A 18 1.34 9.26 14.97
N SER A 19 0.21 9.22 15.69
CA SER A 19 -0.57 7.99 15.82
C SER A 19 -1.26 7.65 14.48
N ARG A 20 -1.50 6.34 14.22
CA ARG A 20 -2.26 5.88 13.04
C ARG A 20 -3.58 6.63 12.87
N ARG A 21 -4.26 6.93 13.97
CA ARG A 21 -5.53 7.66 13.99
C ARG A 21 -5.37 9.12 13.52
N GLU A 22 -4.25 9.75 13.83
CA GLU A 22 -3.92 11.11 13.40
C GLU A 22 -3.58 11.14 11.90
N LEU A 23 -2.83 10.15 11.41
CA LEU A 23 -2.49 9.99 10.00
C LEU A 23 -3.75 9.74 9.15
N LEU A 24 -4.65 8.88 9.62
CA LEU A 24 -5.93 8.60 8.95
C LEU A 24 -6.90 9.79 8.97
N LYS A 25 -6.96 10.56 10.06
CA LYS A 25 -7.75 11.78 10.13
C LYS A 25 -7.27 12.85 9.14
N ARG A 26 -5.95 13.02 9.01
CA ARG A 26 -5.36 13.95 8.03
C ARG A 26 -5.61 13.52 6.59
N ALA A 27 -5.65 12.21 6.32
CA ALA A 27 -6.00 11.66 5.01
C ALA A 27 -7.46 11.97 4.62
N GLY A 28 -8.39 11.99 5.57
CA GLY A 28 -9.80 12.32 5.33
C GLY A 28 -10.08 13.79 5.03
N LEU A 29 -9.25 14.71 5.52
CA LEU A 29 -9.44 16.16 5.33
C LEU A 29 -8.88 16.69 4.01
N ALA A 30 -7.94 15.99 3.37
CA ALA A 30 -7.36 16.40 2.08
C ALA A 30 -8.19 15.97 0.86
N GLY A 31 -9.23 15.14 1.04
CA GLY A 31 -10.06 14.60 -0.05
C GLY A 31 -11.21 15.52 -0.53
N ALA A 32 -11.43 16.67 0.09
CA ALA A 32 -12.65 17.47 -0.13
C ALA A 32 -12.55 18.60 -1.17
N ALA A 33 -11.46 18.75 -1.89
CA ALA A 33 -11.30 19.91 -2.77
C ALA A 33 -10.60 19.63 -4.10
N LEU A 34 -11.08 18.66 -4.89
CA LEU A 34 -10.82 18.65 -6.35
C LEU A 34 -11.91 17.81 -7.05
N THR A 35 -13.06 18.41 -7.31
CA THR A 35 -13.98 17.91 -8.35
C THR A 35 -13.43 18.31 -9.72
N VAL A 36 -12.59 17.47 -10.29
CA VAL A 36 -12.28 17.51 -11.71
C VAL A 36 -13.37 16.71 -12.42
N PRO A 37 -14.06 17.24 -13.45
CA PRO A 37 -15.04 16.46 -14.20
C PRO A 37 -14.29 15.33 -14.92
N VAL A 38 -14.51 14.10 -14.47
CA VAL A 38 -14.05 12.89 -15.15
C VAL A 38 -14.88 12.76 -16.43
N SER A 39 -14.28 13.12 -17.55
CA SER A 39 -14.78 12.70 -18.85
C SER A 39 -14.71 11.19 -18.90
N ALA A 40 -15.87 10.53 -18.92
CA ALA A 40 -15.98 9.08 -18.97
C ALA A 40 -15.39 8.56 -20.29
N ARG A 41 -14.14 8.10 -20.27
CA ARG A 41 -13.63 7.17 -21.27
C ARG A 41 -14.22 5.80 -20.98
N PRO A 42 -14.59 5.02 -22.03
CA PRO A 42 -14.99 3.63 -21.81
C PRO A 42 -13.86 2.90 -21.08
N ALA A 43 -14.21 2.14 -20.05
CA ALA A 43 -13.28 1.29 -19.34
C ALA A 43 -12.67 0.30 -20.34
N GLU A 44 -11.36 0.41 -20.59
CA GLU A 44 -10.62 -0.65 -21.23
C GLU A 44 -10.75 -1.92 -20.38
N ALA A 45 -10.98 -3.04 -21.05
CA ALA A 45 -11.12 -4.33 -20.41
C ALA A 45 -9.91 -4.63 -19.49
N PRO A 46 -10.13 -5.29 -18.35
CA PRO A 46 -9.06 -5.56 -17.41
C PRO A 46 -7.96 -6.38 -18.08
N HIS A 47 -6.73 -5.89 -17.97
CA HIS A 47 -5.55 -6.62 -18.42
C HIS A 47 -5.57 -8.02 -17.81
N LYS A 48 -5.24 -9.04 -18.63
CA LYS A 48 -5.12 -10.44 -18.22
C LYS A 48 -4.20 -10.53 -17.01
N GLY A 49 -4.80 -10.55 -15.81
CA GLY A 49 -4.06 -10.75 -14.58
C GLY A 49 -3.46 -12.16 -14.59
N VAL A 50 -2.20 -12.27 -14.23
CA VAL A 50 -1.60 -13.57 -13.92
C VAL A 50 -2.45 -14.23 -12.84
N PRO A 51 -2.87 -15.51 -13.01
CA PRO A 51 -3.73 -16.17 -12.04
C PRO A 51 -3.13 -16.08 -10.64
N TYR A 52 -3.93 -15.66 -9.67
CA TYR A 52 -3.58 -15.70 -8.26
C TYR A 52 -3.18 -17.12 -7.88
N GLN A 53 -1.90 -17.36 -7.61
CA GLN A 53 -1.48 -18.58 -6.95
C GLN A 53 -1.81 -18.40 -5.48
N LYS A 54 -2.84 -19.13 -5.04
CA LYS A 54 -3.22 -19.22 -3.63
C LYS A 54 -1.98 -19.60 -2.83
N ALA A 55 -1.46 -18.66 -2.03
CA ALA A 55 -0.42 -19.00 -1.08
C ALA A 55 -0.98 -20.05 -0.13
N GLU A 56 -0.45 -21.25 -0.17
CA GLU A 56 -0.80 -22.31 0.78
C GLU A 56 -0.50 -21.76 2.18
N ALA A 57 -1.45 -21.93 3.10
CA ALA A 57 -1.26 -21.54 4.48
C ALA A 57 0.00 -22.23 5.02
N PRO A 58 0.91 -21.51 5.69
CA PRO A 58 2.11 -22.13 6.23
C PRO A 58 1.70 -23.24 7.20
N HIS A 59 2.28 -24.43 6.98
CA HIS A 59 2.13 -25.56 7.88
C HIS A 59 2.58 -25.13 9.30
N GLU A 60 1.86 -25.57 10.31
CA GLU A 60 2.19 -25.31 11.71
C GLU A 60 3.68 -25.64 11.98
N GLY A 61 4.46 -24.64 12.40
CA GLY A 61 5.83 -24.81 12.85
C GLY A 61 6.94 -24.08 12.10
N VAL A 62 6.67 -23.36 11.01
CA VAL A 62 7.69 -22.55 10.31
C VAL A 62 7.57 -21.09 10.78
N PRO A 63 8.66 -20.48 11.33
CA PRO A 63 8.62 -19.04 11.65
C PRO A 63 8.26 -18.24 10.41
N TYR A 64 7.36 -17.28 10.56
CA TYR A 64 6.82 -16.43 9.49
C TYR A 64 7.92 -15.80 8.59
N GLU A 65 9.06 -15.46 9.16
CA GLU A 65 10.21 -14.89 8.44
C GLU A 65 10.82 -15.81 7.37
N GLN A 66 10.66 -17.13 7.49
CA GLN A 66 11.23 -18.08 6.53
C GLN A 66 10.28 -18.43 5.37
N ALA A 67 8.99 -18.14 5.50
CA ALA A 67 7.97 -18.51 4.51
C ALA A 67 7.78 -17.44 3.40
N VAL A 68 8.34 -16.24 3.54
CA VAL A 68 8.23 -15.20 2.50
C VAL A 68 9.23 -15.49 1.39
N ARG A 69 8.83 -16.31 0.41
CA ARG A 69 9.55 -16.35 -0.87
C ARG A 69 9.54 -14.93 -1.43
N ARG A 70 10.72 -14.33 -1.58
CA ARG A 70 10.87 -13.06 -2.30
C ARG A 70 10.49 -13.34 -3.75
N GLU A 71 9.31 -12.91 -4.15
CA GLU A 71 8.92 -12.93 -5.56
C GLU A 71 9.84 -11.97 -6.33
N PRO A 72 10.19 -12.30 -7.59
CA PRO A 72 11.01 -11.41 -8.40
C PRO A 72 10.34 -10.03 -8.53
N LEU A 73 11.14 -8.97 -8.48
CA LEU A 73 10.69 -7.62 -8.76
C LEU A 73 10.41 -7.49 -10.26
N GLU A 74 9.33 -6.83 -10.60
CA GLU A 74 8.88 -6.68 -11.99
C GLU A 74 9.31 -5.34 -12.61
N ASN A 75 9.38 -4.28 -11.81
CA ASN A 75 9.56 -2.90 -12.30
C ASN A 75 10.61 -2.09 -11.54
N LEU A 76 10.88 -2.44 -10.28
CA LEU A 76 11.82 -1.75 -9.42
C LEU A 76 13.15 -2.49 -9.34
N THR A 77 14.24 -1.76 -9.15
CA THR A 77 15.50 -2.34 -8.72
C THR A 77 15.43 -2.79 -7.26
N ALA A 78 16.34 -3.67 -6.82
CA ALA A 78 16.39 -4.11 -5.43
C ALA A 78 16.52 -2.92 -4.45
N ALA A 79 17.39 -1.95 -4.76
CA ALA A 79 17.57 -0.76 -3.93
C ALA A 79 16.31 0.12 -3.86
N GLU A 80 15.59 0.30 -4.97
CA GLU A 80 14.33 1.05 -4.99
C GLU A 80 13.23 0.31 -4.20
N SER A 81 13.20 -1.01 -4.29
CA SER A 81 12.26 -1.84 -3.54
C SER A 81 12.54 -1.78 -2.03
N ASP A 82 13.81 -1.87 -1.62
CA ASP A 82 14.19 -1.76 -0.21
C ASP A 82 13.84 -0.37 0.35
N LEU A 83 14.08 0.68 -0.42
CA LEU A 83 13.69 2.05 -0.06
C LEU A 83 12.18 2.19 0.07
N LEU A 84 11.43 1.68 -0.92
CA LEU A 84 9.98 1.74 -0.91
C LEU A 84 9.38 0.96 0.26
N GLU A 85 9.90 -0.24 0.54
CA GLU A 85 9.46 -1.03 1.69
C GLU A 85 9.69 -0.29 3.01
N ALA A 86 10.87 0.35 3.16
CA ALA A 86 11.17 1.16 4.33
C ALA A 86 10.20 2.35 4.46
N ILE A 87 9.89 3.05 3.38
CA ILE A 87 8.92 4.16 3.37
C ILE A 87 7.53 3.64 3.74
N CYS A 88 7.04 2.57 3.09
CA CYS A 88 5.74 1.96 3.37
C CYS A 88 5.62 1.56 4.85
N ALA A 89 6.67 0.97 5.42
CA ALA A 89 6.73 0.56 6.82
C ALA A 89 6.66 1.75 7.80
N ARG A 90 7.05 2.96 7.41
CA ARG A 90 6.87 4.17 8.23
C ARG A 90 5.48 4.77 8.06
N ILE A 91 4.87 4.66 6.87
CA ILE A 91 3.51 5.17 6.61
C ILE A 91 2.45 4.34 7.35
N VAL A 92 2.55 3.01 7.30
CA VAL A 92 1.68 2.09 8.07
C VAL A 92 2.58 1.14 8.86
N PRO A 93 3.04 1.56 10.05
CA PRO A 93 4.00 0.77 10.83
C PRO A 93 3.36 -0.46 11.47
N THR A 94 4.16 -1.49 11.70
CA THR A 94 3.84 -2.57 12.62
C THR A 94 4.00 -2.05 14.04
N ASP A 95 2.97 -2.16 14.86
CA ASP A 95 2.96 -1.71 16.26
C ASP A 95 2.07 -2.60 17.15
N ALA A 96 1.78 -2.14 18.37
CA ALA A 96 0.93 -2.86 19.31
C ALA A 96 -0.49 -3.13 18.84
N ASN A 97 -0.97 -2.42 17.79
CA ASN A 97 -2.30 -2.61 17.21
C ASN A 97 -2.30 -3.69 16.12
N GLY A 98 -1.14 -4.11 15.67
CA GLY A 98 -0.99 -5.21 14.72
C GLY A 98 0.05 -4.96 13.63
N PRO A 99 0.10 -5.87 12.63
CA PRO A 99 1.03 -5.81 11.52
C PRO A 99 0.73 -4.61 10.59
N GLY A 100 1.76 -4.14 9.87
CA GLY A 100 1.69 -2.95 9.03
C GLY A 100 1.79 -3.21 7.52
N ALA A 101 2.27 -2.19 6.79
CA ALA A 101 2.41 -2.24 5.33
C ALA A 101 3.45 -3.27 4.85
N ARG A 102 4.46 -3.57 5.68
CA ARG A 102 5.47 -4.59 5.37
C ARG A 102 4.83 -5.96 5.29
N GLU A 103 4.09 -6.37 6.31
CA GLU A 103 3.41 -7.66 6.38
C GLU A 103 2.26 -7.73 5.36
N ALA A 104 1.63 -6.61 5.05
CA ALA A 104 0.66 -6.49 3.97
C ALA A 104 1.30 -6.55 2.58
N ARG A 105 2.65 -6.50 2.48
CA ARG A 105 3.39 -6.49 1.20
C ARG A 105 3.01 -5.32 0.29
N ALA A 106 2.79 -4.14 0.86
CA ALA A 106 2.37 -2.96 0.11
C ALA A 106 3.37 -2.55 -0.97
N ALA A 107 4.69 -2.64 -0.71
CA ALA A 107 5.73 -2.34 -1.69
C ALA A 107 5.67 -3.30 -2.90
N HIS A 108 5.38 -4.58 -2.67
CA HIS A 108 5.20 -5.55 -3.75
C HIS A 108 3.97 -5.25 -4.62
N TYR A 109 2.84 -4.85 -3.98
CA TYR A 109 1.69 -4.35 -4.73
C TYR A 109 2.08 -3.18 -5.66
N ILE A 110 2.84 -2.21 -5.14
CA ILE A 110 3.26 -1.04 -5.93
C ILE A 110 4.15 -1.48 -7.08
N ASP A 111 5.16 -2.34 -6.85
CA ASP A 111 6.05 -2.86 -7.89
C ASP A 111 5.26 -3.50 -9.04
N ARG A 112 4.34 -4.39 -8.74
CA ARG A 112 3.46 -5.01 -9.75
C ARG A 112 2.57 -4.00 -10.46
N ALA A 113 1.94 -3.11 -9.70
CA ALA A 113 1.01 -2.12 -10.25
C ALA A 113 1.72 -1.13 -11.19
N LEU A 114 3.01 -0.84 -10.98
CA LEU A 114 3.83 -0.04 -11.90
C LEU A 114 4.01 -0.68 -13.28
N GLY A 115 3.82 -2.00 -13.42
CA GLY A 115 3.75 -2.68 -14.70
C GLY A 115 2.38 -2.55 -15.40
N GLY A 116 1.34 -2.16 -14.66
CA GLY A 116 -0.05 -2.14 -15.13
C GLY A 116 -0.79 -0.84 -14.77
N ALA A 117 -1.65 -0.91 -13.76
CA ALA A 117 -2.56 0.18 -13.40
C ALA A 117 -1.86 1.50 -13.01
N LEU A 118 -0.64 1.43 -12.48
CA LEU A 118 0.17 2.59 -12.09
C LEU A 118 1.31 2.89 -13.07
N LYS A 119 1.27 2.37 -14.30
CA LYS A 119 2.36 2.55 -15.29
C LYS A 119 2.72 4.01 -15.54
N GLU A 120 1.75 4.90 -15.50
CA GLU A 120 1.94 6.35 -15.69
C GLU A 120 2.74 6.98 -14.53
N SER A 121 2.76 6.34 -13.35
CA SER A 121 3.53 6.82 -12.19
C SER A 121 4.98 6.37 -12.18
N ARG A 122 5.40 5.49 -13.10
CA ARG A 122 6.75 4.87 -13.10
C ARG A 122 7.87 5.91 -13.10
N GLU A 123 7.78 6.90 -13.99
CA GLU A 123 8.81 7.95 -14.07
C GLU A 123 8.80 8.86 -12.84
N ALA A 124 7.62 9.14 -12.27
CA ALA A 124 7.51 9.89 -11.03
C ALA A 124 8.16 9.14 -9.85
N TYR A 125 8.03 7.82 -9.79
CA TYR A 125 8.71 6.98 -8.80
C TYR A 125 10.23 7.04 -8.97
N ARG A 126 10.77 6.83 -10.17
CA ARG A 126 12.20 6.87 -10.44
C ARG A 126 12.82 8.22 -10.07
N ALA A 127 12.23 9.30 -10.56
CA ALA A 127 12.69 10.66 -10.25
C ALA A 127 12.57 10.96 -8.76
N GLY A 128 11.48 10.54 -8.14
CA GLY A 128 11.20 10.71 -6.72
C GLY A 128 12.19 9.97 -5.82
N PHE A 129 12.48 8.69 -6.09
CA PHE A 129 13.47 7.92 -5.33
C PHE A 129 14.87 8.52 -5.43
N ALA A 130 15.29 8.95 -6.64
CA ALA A 130 16.56 9.62 -6.81
C ALA A 130 16.65 10.95 -6.04
N ALA A 131 15.58 11.73 -6.01
CA ALA A 131 15.51 12.97 -5.23
C ALA A 131 15.50 12.68 -3.71
N PHE A 132 14.74 11.69 -3.30
CA PHE A 132 14.62 11.26 -1.91
C PHE A 132 15.96 10.79 -1.34
N ASP A 133 16.68 9.91 -2.05
CA ASP A 133 18.01 9.44 -1.61
C ASP A 133 19.02 10.60 -1.50
N ARG A 134 19.07 11.51 -2.49
CA ARG A 134 19.91 12.70 -2.42
C ARG A 134 19.57 13.56 -1.20
N TYR A 135 18.28 13.76 -0.93
CA TYR A 135 17.84 14.54 0.21
C TYR A 135 18.25 13.89 1.54
N CYS A 136 18.06 12.58 1.70
CA CYS A 136 18.48 11.84 2.89
C CYS A 136 19.99 11.99 3.13
N ARG A 137 20.81 11.74 2.12
CA ARG A 137 22.27 11.84 2.23
C ARG A 137 22.74 13.26 2.53
N SER A 138 22.14 14.27 1.93
CA SER A 138 22.52 15.66 2.16
C SER A 138 22.06 16.19 3.51
N SER A 139 20.90 15.80 4.00
CA SER A 139 20.29 16.33 5.24
C SER A 139 20.59 15.49 6.48
N ARG A 140 20.84 14.18 6.32
CA ARG A 140 21.06 13.22 7.43
C ARG A 140 22.38 12.45 7.33
N GLY A 141 23.12 12.56 6.23
CA GLY A 141 24.42 11.92 6.03
C GLY A 141 24.38 10.45 5.61
N SER A 142 23.21 9.83 5.53
CA SER A 142 23.04 8.40 5.22
C SER A 142 21.84 8.15 4.33
N ALA A 143 21.78 6.94 3.75
CA ALA A 143 20.60 6.48 3.05
C ALA A 143 19.43 6.28 4.03
N PHE A 144 18.19 6.43 3.54
CA PHE A 144 16.99 6.33 4.37
C PHE A 144 16.89 5.00 5.14
N THR A 145 17.26 3.90 4.51
CA THR A 145 17.22 2.55 5.11
C THR A 145 18.21 2.37 6.27
N GLU A 146 19.22 3.22 6.35
CA GLU A 146 20.25 3.20 7.39
C GLU A 146 19.93 4.15 8.57
N LEU A 147 18.93 5.01 8.40
CA LEU A 147 18.53 5.98 9.42
C LEU A 147 17.78 5.30 10.58
N SER A 148 17.86 5.93 11.75
CA SER A 148 17.00 5.55 12.87
C SER A 148 15.52 5.79 12.53
N ALA A 149 14.60 5.06 13.16
CA ALA A 149 13.16 5.23 12.96
C ALA A 149 12.71 6.68 13.17
N ARG A 150 13.29 7.39 14.12
CA ARG A 150 13.01 8.82 14.40
C ARG A 150 13.46 9.71 13.24
N ASP A 151 14.66 9.46 12.70
CA ASP A 151 15.18 10.25 11.58
C ASP A 151 14.43 9.94 10.29
N GLN A 152 14.02 8.68 10.09
CA GLN A 152 13.12 8.30 8.99
C GLN A 152 11.81 9.08 9.05
N ASP A 153 11.18 9.15 10.23
CA ASP A 153 9.95 9.93 10.42
C ASP A 153 10.18 11.42 10.14
N SER A 154 11.30 11.97 10.62
CA SER A 154 11.67 13.38 10.37
C SER A 154 11.84 13.66 8.88
N VAL A 155 12.52 12.77 8.13
CA VAL A 155 12.67 12.91 6.67
C VAL A 155 11.30 12.85 5.97
N LEU A 156 10.42 11.92 6.37
CA LEU A 156 9.09 11.83 5.77
C LEU A 156 8.23 13.06 6.05
N ILE A 157 8.37 13.69 7.22
CA ILE A 157 7.72 14.97 7.52
C ILE A 157 8.26 16.09 6.63
N ASP A 158 9.57 16.16 6.42
CA ASP A 158 10.17 17.15 5.51
C ASP A 158 9.66 16.98 4.07
N VAL A 159 9.52 15.72 3.61
CA VAL A 159 9.01 15.41 2.28
C VAL A 159 7.52 15.72 2.16
N GLU A 160 6.71 15.36 3.16
CA GLU A 160 5.26 15.62 3.21
C GLU A 160 4.95 17.12 3.18
N THR A 161 5.68 17.89 3.97
CA THR A 161 5.44 19.34 4.13
C THR A 161 5.99 20.18 2.98
N GLY A 162 6.74 19.58 2.05
CA GLY A 162 7.38 20.30 0.96
C GLY A 162 8.72 20.95 1.33
N ALA A 163 9.25 20.69 2.52
CA ALA A 163 10.55 21.22 2.96
C ALA A 163 11.73 20.53 2.28
N ALA A 164 11.56 19.28 1.85
CA ALA A 164 12.59 18.54 1.12
C ALA A 164 12.75 19.08 -0.31
N THR A 165 14.00 19.36 -0.69
CA THR A 165 14.34 19.95 -2.00
C THR A 165 14.82 18.91 -3.01
N GLY A 166 14.89 19.29 -4.29
CA GLY A 166 15.43 18.47 -5.38
C GLY A 166 14.42 17.51 -6.04
N PHE A 167 13.14 17.61 -5.69
CA PHE A 167 12.07 16.87 -6.33
C PHE A 167 11.56 17.60 -7.59
N VAL A 168 11.09 16.83 -8.57
CA VAL A 168 10.38 17.38 -9.73
C VAL A 168 8.97 17.79 -9.25
N GLY A 169 8.65 19.04 -9.37
CA GLY A 169 7.46 19.63 -8.77
C GLY A 169 7.66 19.83 -7.25
N SER A 170 6.89 19.15 -6.41
CA SER A 170 7.03 19.24 -4.96
C SER A 170 7.24 17.86 -4.32
N SER A 171 8.03 17.83 -3.24
CA SER A 171 8.22 16.60 -2.46
C SER A 171 6.91 16.10 -1.85
N GLY A 172 6.00 17.00 -1.46
CA GLY A 172 4.67 16.66 -0.96
C GLY A 172 3.81 15.92 -2.00
N THR A 173 3.96 16.23 -3.28
CA THR A 173 3.28 15.49 -4.36
C THR A 173 3.79 14.04 -4.43
N PHE A 174 5.11 13.86 -4.37
CA PHE A 174 5.72 12.53 -4.31
C PHE A 174 5.25 11.77 -3.07
N PHE A 175 5.29 12.39 -1.88
CA PHE A 175 4.82 11.76 -0.65
C PHE A 175 3.36 11.30 -0.76
N ASN A 176 2.47 12.18 -1.24
CA ASN A 176 1.04 11.86 -1.39
C ASN A 176 0.81 10.70 -2.36
N MET A 177 1.57 10.63 -3.45
CA MET A 177 1.54 9.50 -4.39
C MET A 177 1.93 8.19 -3.69
N VAL A 178 3.09 8.17 -3.03
CA VAL A 178 3.57 6.96 -2.32
C VAL A 178 2.62 6.57 -1.21
N ARG A 179 2.11 7.53 -0.42
CA ARG A 179 1.13 7.27 0.64
C ARG A 179 -0.15 6.64 0.08
N THR A 180 -0.69 7.20 -0.99
CA THR A 180 -1.91 6.68 -1.62
C THR A 180 -1.72 5.23 -2.06
N HIS A 181 -0.63 4.94 -2.75
CA HIS A 181 -0.36 3.60 -3.23
C HIS A 181 -0.01 2.62 -2.09
N THR A 182 0.64 3.10 -1.01
CA THR A 182 0.86 2.29 0.21
C THR A 182 -0.47 1.89 0.85
N LEU A 183 -1.43 2.82 0.96
CA LEU A 183 -2.75 2.50 1.49
C LEU A 183 -3.53 1.55 0.58
N GLN A 184 -3.44 1.71 -0.73
CA GLN A 184 -4.03 0.76 -1.69
C GLN A 184 -3.43 -0.64 -1.52
N GLY A 185 -2.09 -0.76 -1.45
CA GLY A 185 -1.42 -2.04 -1.26
C GLY A 185 -1.68 -2.67 0.12
N THR A 186 -1.89 -1.84 1.15
CA THR A 186 -2.14 -2.35 2.51
C THR A 186 -3.59 -2.80 2.70
N PHE A 187 -4.56 -2.07 2.15
CA PHE A 187 -5.98 -2.24 2.46
C PHE A 187 -6.84 -2.67 1.27
N GLY A 188 -6.26 -2.73 0.08
CA GLY A 188 -6.95 -3.19 -1.12
C GLY A 188 -7.27 -4.69 -1.10
N ASP A 189 -7.87 -5.17 -2.19
CA ASP A 189 -8.13 -6.59 -2.35
C ASP A 189 -6.80 -7.35 -2.55
N PRO A 190 -6.58 -8.47 -1.84
CA PRO A 190 -5.36 -9.28 -1.96
C PRO A 190 -5.05 -9.78 -3.37
N TYR A 191 -6.06 -9.87 -4.23
CA TYR A 191 -5.91 -10.23 -5.64
C TYR A 191 -4.83 -9.41 -6.37
N TYR A 192 -4.67 -8.14 -6.00
CA TYR A 192 -3.71 -7.24 -6.64
C TYR A 192 -2.28 -7.36 -6.10
N GLY A 193 -2.02 -8.30 -5.18
CA GLY A 193 -0.67 -8.59 -4.68
C GLY A 193 -0.25 -7.86 -3.41
N GLY A 194 -1.13 -7.02 -2.87
CA GLY A 194 -1.01 -6.42 -1.53
C GLY A 194 -1.90 -7.12 -0.51
N ASN A 195 -2.09 -6.48 0.66
CA ASN A 195 -2.95 -6.95 1.76
C ASN A 195 -2.79 -8.45 2.04
N ALA A 196 -1.54 -8.92 2.00
CA ALA A 196 -1.20 -10.33 2.14
C ALA A 196 -1.82 -10.88 3.43
N ASN A 197 -2.38 -12.08 3.34
CA ASN A 197 -3.07 -12.73 4.47
C ASN A 197 -4.20 -11.88 5.10
N PHE A 198 -4.75 -10.92 4.35
CA PHE A 198 -5.81 -10.01 4.82
C PHE A 198 -5.40 -9.14 6.01
N VAL A 199 -4.11 -8.85 6.13
CA VAL A 199 -3.52 -8.07 7.22
C VAL A 199 -4.20 -6.71 7.35
N GLY A 200 -4.35 -5.97 6.26
CA GLY A 200 -4.97 -4.65 6.26
C GLY A 200 -6.46 -4.72 6.63
N TRP A 201 -7.18 -5.72 6.14
CA TRP A 201 -8.59 -5.91 6.49
C TRP A 201 -8.74 -6.28 7.98
N GLY A 202 -7.82 -7.07 8.51
CA GLY A 202 -7.77 -7.37 9.94
C GLY A 202 -7.57 -6.13 10.81
N LEU A 203 -6.68 -5.21 10.39
CA LEU A 203 -6.46 -3.93 11.07
C LEU A 203 -7.69 -3.03 11.10
N LEU A 204 -8.49 -3.06 10.03
CA LEU A 204 -9.71 -2.26 9.92
C LEU A 204 -10.92 -2.94 10.60
N GLY A 205 -10.80 -4.21 10.97
CA GLY A 205 -11.95 -5.02 11.35
C GLY A 205 -12.92 -5.25 10.19
N TYR A 206 -12.42 -5.15 8.94
CA TYR A 206 -13.25 -5.35 7.76
C TYR A 206 -13.58 -6.84 7.60
N PRO A 207 -14.86 -7.21 7.51
CA PRO A 207 -15.27 -8.62 7.50
C PRO A 207 -15.02 -9.32 6.17
N GLY A 208 -14.49 -8.64 5.16
CA GLY A 208 -14.29 -9.18 3.83
C GLY A 208 -15.50 -9.04 2.91
N ILE A 209 -15.35 -9.55 1.69
CA ILE A 209 -16.39 -9.46 0.65
C ILE A 209 -17.57 -10.35 1.01
N ARG A 210 -18.79 -9.80 0.90
CA ARG A 210 -20.06 -10.50 1.10
C ARG A 210 -20.95 -10.23 -0.10
N LEU A 211 -21.30 -11.28 -0.82
CA LEU A 211 -22.23 -11.21 -1.97
C LEU A 211 -23.69 -11.22 -1.52
N ASN A 212 -23.97 -11.87 -0.39
CA ASN A 212 -25.28 -11.90 0.24
C ASN A 212 -25.16 -11.38 1.67
N VAL A 213 -26.12 -10.55 2.07
CA VAL A 213 -26.20 -9.96 3.41
C VAL A 213 -27.55 -10.34 3.99
N THR A 214 -27.55 -11.02 5.14
CA THR A 214 -28.79 -11.42 5.82
C THR A 214 -29.35 -10.30 6.68
N VAL A 215 -30.57 -10.44 7.17
CA VAL A 215 -31.18 -9.49 8.11
C VAL A 215 -30.37 -9.43 9.42
N GLU A 216 -29.85 -10.56 9.86
CA GLU A 216 -28.99 -10.67 11.06
C GLU A 216 -27.68 -9.90 10.87
N ASP A 217 -27.06 -9.98 9.69
CA ASP A 217 -25.84 -9.25 9.37
C ASP A 217 -26.03 -7.72 9.38
N GLN A 218 -27.24 -7.25 9.13
CA GLN A 218 -27.59 -5.83 9.08
C GLN A 218 -27.96 -5.23 10.45
N ARG A 219 -28.06 -6.03 11.49
CA ARG A 219 -28.41 -5.53 12.84
C ARG A 219 -27.30 -4.64 13.37
N LEU A 220 -27.69 -3.56 14.02
CA LEU A 220 -26.74 -2.68 14.69
C LEU A 220 -25.90 -3.47 15.71
N GLY A 221 -24.58 -3.39 15.61
CA GLY A 221 -23.65 -4.10 16.47
C GLY A 221 -23.42 -5.57 16.09
N ALA A 222 -23.91 -6.05 14.94
CA ALA A 222 -23.62 -7.40 14.44
C ALA A 222 -22.10 -7.57 14.27
N LYS A 223 -21.57 -8.65 14.84
CA LYS A 223 -20.16 -9.04 14.68
C LYS A 223 -20.07 -10.04 13.53
N LEU A 224 -19.61 -9.56 12.38
CA LEU A 224 -19.49 -10.37 11.18
C LEU A 224 -18.20 -11.20 11.24
N THR A 225 -18.30 -12.50 10.98
CA THR A 225 -17.12 -13.36 10.85
C THR A 225 -16.38 -13.02 9.56
N PRO A 226 -15.06 -12.75 9.60
CA PRO A 226 -14.27 -12.46 8.41
C PRO A 226 -14.30 -13.62 7.41
N THR A 227 -14.63 -13.33 6.16
CA THR A 227 -14.68 -14.33 5.09
C THR A 227 -13.29 -14.72 4.59
N ARG A 228 -12.30 -13.82 4.71
CA ARG A 228 -10.93 -13.99 4.20
C ARG A 228 -10.90 -14.49 2.76
N LYS A 229 -11.71 -13.87 1.92
CA LYS A 229 -11.80 -14.15 0.48
C LYS A 229 -11.67 -12.85 -0.30
N SER A 230 -10.94 -12.90 -1.42
CA SER A 230 -10.94 -11.86 -2.42
C SER A 230 -12.32 -11.79 -3.11
N ALA A 231 -12.66 -10.64 -3.69
CA ALA A 231 -13.81 -10.53 -4.56
C ALA A 231 -13.72 -11.52 -5.75
N TYR A 232 -12.51 -11.75 -6.24
CA TYR A 232 -12.22 -12.62 -7.37
C TYR A 232 -12.26 -14.12 -7.02
N ASP A 233 -12.32 -14.51 -5.75
CA ASP A 233 -12.57 -15.88 -5.32
C ASP A 233 -14.07 -16.27 -5.44
N ALA A 234 -14.94 -15.31 -5.73
CA ALA A 234 -16.37 -15.60 -5.87
C ALA A 234 -16.67 -16.25 -7.21
N GLU A 235 -17.54 -17.29 -7.20
CA GLU A 235 -17.90 -18.05 -8.41
C GLU A 235 -18.39 -17.19 -9.58
N MET A 236 -19.07 -16.08 -9.29
CA MET A 236 -19.58 -15.20 -10.34
C MET A 236 -18.46 -14.58 -11.17
N PHE A 237 -17.31 -14.28 -10.57
CA PHE A 237 -16.15 -13.72 -11.28
C PHE A 237 -15.36 -14.82 -11.98
N THR A 238 -15.15 -15.98 -11.35
CA THR A 238 -14.48 -17.12 -11.96
C THR A 238 -15.25 -17.67 -13.18
N LYS A 239 -16.57 -17.73 -13.11
CA LYS A 239 -17.41 -18.13 -14.26
C LYS A 239 -17.42 -17.09 -15.38
N ALA A 240 -17.34 -15.81 -15.08
CA ALA A 240 -17.25 -14.76 -16.09
C ALA A 240 -15.91 -14.81 -16.83
N GLN A 241 -14.82 -15.07 -16.12
CA GLN A 241 -13.48 -15.25 -16.71
C GLN A 241 -13.43 -16.50 -17.60
N ALA A 242 -13.94 -17.63 -17.15
CA ALA A 242 -14.00 -18.86 -17.95
C ALA A 242 -14.80 -18.67 -19.24
N ARG A 243 -15.95 -17.96 -19.18
CA ARG A 243 -16.75 -17.64 -20.38
C ARG A 243 -16.01 -16.71 -21.35
N ALA A 244 -15.25 -15.75 -20.86
CA ALA A 244 -14.46 -14.85 -21.71
C ALA A 244 -13.34 -15.61 -22.44
N GLU A 245 -12.66 -16.53 -21.75
CA GLU A 245 -11.63 -17.40 -22.33
C GLU A 245 -12.19 -18.37 -23.39
N ASP A 246 -13.37 -18.95 -23.14
CA ASP A 246 -14.05 -19.85 -24.08
C ASP A 246 -14.52 -19.10 -25.34
N THR A 247 -14.93 -17.85 -25.19
CA THR A 247 -15.36 -17.00 -26.34
C THR A 247 -14.16 -16.61 -27.20
N GLU A 248 -13.02 -16.32 -26.59
CA GLU A 248 -11.77 -15.98 -27.29
C GLU A 248 -11.22 -17.19 -28.07
N LYS A 249 -11.21 -18.39 -27.46
CA LYS A 249 -10.79 -19.64 -28.12
C LYS A 249 -11.70 -20.05 -29.27
N ASN A 250 -13.01 -19.87 -29.14
CA ASN A 250 -13.95 -20.18 -30.21
C ASN A 250 -13.94 -19.14 -31.35
N GLY A 251 -13.57 -17.87 -31.08
CA GLY A 251 -13.41 -16.83 -32.08
C GLY A 251 -12.22 -17.07 -33.01
N GLU A 252 -11.12 -17.64 -32.51
CA GLU A 252 -9.92 -17.94 -33.31
C GLU A 252 -10.11 -19.16 -34.25
N HIS A 253 -11.01 -20.08 -33.94
CA HIS A 253 -11.27 -21.29 -34.77
C HIS A 253 -12.28 -21.04 -35.88
N GLY A 254 -13.05 -19.95 -35.84
CA GLY A 254 -14.06 -19.62 -36.86
C GLY A 254 -13.53 -19.02 -38.17
N GLY A 255 -12.24 -18.58 -38.18
CA GLY A 255 -11.63 -17.83 -39.29
C GLY A 255 -10.99 -18.67 -40.43
N ARG A 256 -11.02 -19.98 -40.38
CA ARG A 256 -10.35 -20.86 -41.36
C ARG A 256 -11.26 -21.83 -42.11
N ARG A 257 -12.42 -21.38 -42.57
CA ARG A 257 -13.17 -22.13 -43.64
C ARG A 257 -13.75 -21.13 -44.61
N GLY A 258 -13.03 -20.91 -45.70
CA GLY A 258 -13.50 -20.13 -46.80
C GLY A 258 -12.39 -19.93 -47.83
N HIS A 259 -12.01 -20.99 -48.54
CA HIS A 259 -11.71 -21.02 -50.00
C HIS A 259 -11.32 -22.44 -50.38
#